data_c0a8e84d5a587b1bfbbc522f946beb8b
#
_entry.id   c0a8e84d5a587b1bfbbc522f946beb8b
#
_cell.length_a   1.000
_cell.length_b   1.000
_cell.length_c   1.000
_cell.angle_alpha   90.00
_cell.angle_beta   90.00
_cell.angle_gamma   90.00
#
_symmetry.space_group_name_H-M   'P 1'
#
loop_
_entity.id
_entity.type
_entity.pdbx_description
1 polymer ?
#
loop_
_entity_poly.entity_id
_entity_poly.type
_entity_poly.pdbx_seq_one_letter_code
_entity_poly.pdbx_strand_id
1 'polypeptide(L)'
;MSLNDNFVYAPPQDPLSILFEDDDLIVVDKPAGLLSVMGRLPEHHDSAYLRVLEKFPLAKVTHRLDMATSGLLMFAKHRDAEVAVSKMFQARTVKKHYIALVQGQVKQEGSVEVPLITDWENRPRQIVHFELGKHAKTLFQPLVYDETTDQSRVLLEPVTGRSHQLRVHMMHIGHPIMGDKLYHPEPKRFHLNRMALHAAYLAFQHPLKGTDVVIESQVPF
;
A
#
# COMPACT_ATOMS: atom_id res chain seq x y z
N MET A 1 0.62 24.89 12.52
CA MET A 1 -0.37 23.92 13.01
C MET A 1 0.02 22.56 12.45
N SER A 2 0.42 21.64 13.28
CA SER A 2 0.76 20.29 12.80
C SER A 2 -0.53 19.60 12.33
N LEU A 3 -0.48 18.85 11.22
CA LEU A 3 -1.60 18.08 10.69
C LEU A 3 -2.12 16.99 11.67
N ASN A 4 -1.52 16.89 12.87
CA ASN A 4 -1.78 15.84 13.85
C ASN A 4 -2.79 16.19 14.94
N ASP A 5 -3.24 17.45 15.07
CA ASP A 5 -3.98 17.89 16.26
C ASP A 5 -5.44 17.40 16.33
N ASN A 6 -5.96 16.74 15.29
CA ASN A 6 -7.34 16.20 15.27
C ASN A 6 -7.48 14.83 14.59
N PHE A 7 -6.40 14.03 14.48
CA PHE A 7 -6.52 12.70 13.89
C PHE A 7 -7.10 11.72 14.92
N VAL A 8 -8.35 11.30 14.71
CA VAL A 8 -8.98 10.22 15.46
C VAL A 8 -8.86 8.94 14.66
N TYR A 9 -8.21 7.93 15.23
CA TYR A 9 -8.12 6.61 14.63
C TYR A 9 -9.41 5.82 14.90
N ALA A 10 -10.15 5.55 13.84
CA ALA A 10 -11.39 4.75 13.88
C ALA A 10 -11.30 3.65 12.82
N PRO A 11 -10.61 2.53 13.11
CA PRO A 11 -10.44 1.45 12.15
C PRO A 11 -11.76 0.71 11.88
N PRO A 12 -11.92 0.13 10.66
CA PRO A 12 -13.04 -0.77 10.37
C PRO A 12 -13.05 -1.94 11.34
N GLN A 13 -14.26 -2.33 11.81
CA GLN A 13 -14.42 -3.39 12.81
C GLN A 13 -14.64 -4.78 12.20
N ASP A 14 -14.84 -4.86 10.88
CA ASP A 14 -15.05 -6.14 10.19
C ASP A 14 -13.82 -7.05 10.36
N PRO A 15 -14.02 -8.36 10.49
CA PRO A 15 -12.93 -9.32 10.56
C PRO A 15 -12.03 -9.27 9.33
N LEU A 16 -10.73 -9.54 9.51
CA LEU A 16 -9.81 -9.65 8.38
C LEU A 16 -10.11 -10.90 7.56
N SER A 17 -10.34 -10.71 6.26
CA SER A 17 -10.42 -11.82 5.30
C SER A 17 -9.03 -12.39 5.05
N ILE A 18 -8.85 -13.69 5.27
CA ILE A 18 -7.64 -14.44 4.90
C ILE A 18 -7.86 -14.97 3.48
N LEU A 19 -7.03 -14.54 2.53
CA LEU A 19 -7.12 -14.95 1.13
C LEU A 19 -6.17 -16.11 0.79
N PHE A 20 -5.11 -16.28 1.58
CA PHE A 20 -4.19 -17.39 1.48
C PHE A 20 -3.65 -17.73 2.86
N GLU A 21 -3.57 -19.03 3.15
CA GLU A 21 -2.97 -19.56 4.38
C GLU A 21 -2.35 -20.93 4.10
N ASP A 22 -1.10 -21.10 4.54
CA ASP A 22 -0.47 -22.40 4.61
C ASP A 22 0.34 -22.55 5.92
N ASP A 23 1.29 -23.47 5.99
CA ASP A 23 2.10 -23.71 7.21
C ASP A 23 3.03 -22.52 7.51
N ASP A 24 3.43 -21.75 6.49
CA ASP A 24 4.50 -20.76 6.54
C ASP A 24 4.00 -19.33 6.43
N LEU A 25 2.95 -19.10 5.62
CA LEU A 25 2.50 -17.76 5.20
C LEU A 25 1.01 -17.55 5.43
N ILE A 26 0.65 -16.27 5.63
CA ILE A 26 -0.73 -15.78 5.66
C ILE A 26 -0.78 -14.54 4.78
N VAL A 27 -1.77 -14.46 3.89
CA VAL A 27 -2.09 -13.22 3.16
C VAL A 27 -3.52 -12.82 3.45
N VAL A 28 -3.67 -11.61 3.96
CA VAL A 28 -4.98 -11.02 4.29
C VAL A 28 -5.35 -9.93 3.32
N ASP A 29 -6.65 -9.68 3.18
CA ASP A 29 -7.18 -8.47 2.55
C ASP A 29 -7.36 -7.38 3.61
N LYS A 30 -6.41 -6.45 3.68
CA LYS A 30 -6.45 -5.36 4.66
C LYS A 30 -7.45 -4.29 4.20
N PRO A 31 -8.46 -3.93 4.99
CA PRO A 31 -9.35 -2.83 4.64
C PRO A 31 -8.61 -1.48 4.67
N ALA A 32 -9.12 -0.50 3.92
CA ALA A 32 -8.68 0.89 4.06
C ALA A 32 -9.06 1.43 5.45
N GLY A 33 -8.21 2.27 6.04
CA GLY A 33 -8.43 2.81 7.38
C GLY A 33 -7.82 1.99 8.50
N LEU A 34 -7.47 0.72 8.29
CA LEU A 34 -6.78 -0.12 9.27
C LEU A 34 -5.26 0.03 9.15
N LEU A 35 -4.55 0.22 10.26
CA LEU A 35 -3.09 0.19 10.31
C LEU A 35 -2.56 -1.21 9.96
N SER A 36 -1.41 -1.28 9.30
CA SER A 36 -0.72 -2.56 9.05
C SER A 36 -0.08 -3.14 10.30
N VAL A 37 0.47 -2.28 11.15
CA VAL A 37 1.11 -2.60 12.42
C VAL A 37 0.65 -1.61 13.49
N MET A 38 0.77 -2.00 14.76
CA MET A 38 0.41 -1.16 15.90
C MET A 38 1.11 0.20 15.83
N GLY A 39 0.36 1.27 16.09
CA GLY A 39 0.90 2.60 16.30
C GLY A 39 1.58 2.73 17.67
N ARG A 40 2.11 3.92 17.96
CA ARG A 40 2.81 4.18 19.21
C ARG A 40 1.87 4.41 20.40
N LEU A 41 0.71 4.99 20.14
CA LEU A 41 -0.28 5.31 21.17
C LEU A 41 -1.24 4.12 21.37
N PRO A 42 -1.72 3.87 22.59
CA PRO A 42 -2.64 2.76 22.87
C PRO A 42 -3.89 2.74 21.97
N GLU A 43 -4.47 3.91 21.70
CA GLU A 43 -5.61 4.08 20.79
C GLU A 43 -5.30 3.74 19.32
N HIS A 44 -4.02 3.60 18.95
CA HIS A 44 -3.56 3.19 17.63
C HIS A 44 -3.08 1.73 17.59
N HIS A 45 -3.38 0.90 18.58
CA HIS A 45 -2.89 -0.47 18.64
C HIS A 45 -3.65 -1.43 17.71
N ASP A 46 -4.96 -1.21 17.49
CA ASP A 46 -5.70 -2.04 16.54
C ASP A 46 -5.04 -1.95 15.14
N SER A 47 -4.71 -3.11 14.60
CA SER A 47 -3.97 -3.20 13.34
C SER A 47 -4.15 -4.59 12.71
N ALA A 48 -3.89 -4.69 11.40
CA ALA A 48 -3.92 -6.00 10.75
C ALA A 48 -2.99 -7.01 11.44
N TYR A 49 -1.81 -6.58 11.87
CA TYR A 49 -0.87 -7.44 12.60
C TYR A 49 -1.42 -7.91 13.95
N LEU A 50 -2.01 -7.03 14.74
CA LEU A 50 -2.59 -7.42 16.04
C LEU A 50 -3.71 -8.45 15.83
N ARG A 51 -4.62 -8.22 14.89
CA ARG A 51 -5.71 -9.14 14.56
C ARG A 51 -5.21 -10.49 14.00
N VAL A 52 -4.08 -10.51 13.28
CA VAL A 52 -3.42 -11.76 12.85
C VAL A 52 -2.82 -12.49 14.04
N LEU A 53 -2.20 -11.79 15.00
CA LEU A 53 -1.61 -12.39 16.20
C LEU A 53 -2.63 -13.10 17.09
N GLU A 54 -3.88 -12.66 17.12
CA GLU A 54 -4.96 -13.33 17.87
C GLU A 54 -5.16 -14.79 17.42
N LYS A 55 -5.01 -15.04 16.10
CA LYS A 55 -5.14 -16.38 15.52
C LYS A 55 -3.80 -17.09 15.37
N PHE A 56 -2.73 -16.35 15.11
CA PHE A 56 -1.37 -16.84 14.83
C PHE A 56 -0.34 -16.13 15.72
N PRO A 57 -0.18 -16.53 16.99
CA PRO A 57 0.65 -15.80 17.98
C PRO A 57 2.13 -15.64 17.62
N LEU A 58 2.65 -16.48 16.74
CA LEU A 58 4.05 -16.43 16.29
C LEU A 58 4.23 -15.64 14.98
N ALA A 59 3.16 -15.11 14.41
CA ALA A 59 3.22 -14.38 13.13
C ALA A 59 4.19 -13.19 13.17
N LYS A 60 4.79 -12.89 12.02
CA LYS A 60 5.78 -11.84 11.81
C LYS A 60 5.39 -10.95 10.64
N VAL A 61 5.67 -9.67 10.77
CA VAL A 61 5.45 -8.68 9.71
C VAL A 61 6.52 -8.81 8.62
N THR A 62 6.11 -8.94 7.37
CA THR A 62 7.03 -9.02 6.23
C THR A 62 7.12 -7.72 5.44
N HIS A 63 6.01 -7.01 5.30
CA HIS A 63 5.91 -5.68 4.67
C HIS A 63 4.71 -4.90 5.25
N ARG A 64 4.49 -3.69 4.76
CA ARG A 64 3.40 -2.83 5.24
C ARG A 64 2.70 -2.15 4.08
N LEU A 65 1.41 -1.92 4.24
CA LEU A 65 0.61 -0.97 3.47
C LEU A 65 0.36 0.27 4.33
N ASP A 66 0.15 1.42 3.69
CA ASP A 66 -0.32 2.61 4.37
C ASP A 66 -1.71 2.35 4.99
N MET A 67 -2.06 3.07 6.04
CA MET A 67 -3.37 2.96 6.69
C MET A 67 -4.52 3.12 5.68
N ALA A 68 -4.43 4.12 4.80
CA ALA A 68 -5.46 4.40 3.79
C ALA A 68 -5.48 3.42 2.60
N THR A 69 -4.41 2.66 2.37
CA THR A 69 -4.31 1.65 1.31
C THR A 69 -4.97 0.36 1.76
N SER A 70 -5.77 -0.24 0.89
CA SER A 70 -6.35 -1.58 1.11
C SER A 70 -5.68 -2.66 0.28
N GLY A 71 -6.02 -3.93 0.52
CA GLY A 71 -5.61 -5.07 -0.29
C GLY A 71 -4.58 -5.98 0.37
N LEU A 72 -3.87 -6.72 -0.44
CA LEU A 72 -3.03 -7.85 -0.06
C LEU A 72 -1.88 -7.45 0.87
N LEU A 73 -1.89 -8.02 2.08
CA LEU A 73 -0.85 -7.86 3.09
C LEU A 73 -0.40 -9.23 3.58
N MET A 74 0.88 -9.55 3.38
CA MET A 74 1.47 -10.83 3.74
C MET A 74 2.12 -10.79 5.13
N PHE A 75 1.95 -11.88 5.88
CA PHE A 75 2.65 -12.17 7.14
C PHE A 75 3.32 -13.55 7.03
N ALA A 76 4.43 -13.71 7.73
CA ALA A 76 5.02 -15.03 7.96
C ALA A 76 4.47 -15.62 9.26
N LYS A 77 4.26 -16.96 9.32
CA LYS A 77 3.75 -17.62 10.55
C LYS A 77 4.83 -17.89 11.59
N HIS A 78 6.10 -17.93 11.17
CA HIS A 78 7.25 -18.19 12.04
C HIS A 78 8.53 -17.52 11.53
N ARG A 79 9.60 -17.61 12.30
CA ARG A 79 10.86 -16.89 12.05
C ARG A 79 11.54 -17.26 10.74
N ASP A 80 11.59 -18.53 10.40
CA ASP A 80 12.28 -19.00 9.18
C ASP A 80 11.56 -18.49 7.93
N ALA A 81 10.23 -18.51 7.93
CA ALA A 81 9.42 -17.93 6.87
C ALA A 81 9.63 -16.41 6.79
N GLU A 82 9.72 -15.69 7.92
CA GLU A 82 10.01 -14.24 7.94
C GLU A 82 11.34 -13.92 7.25
N VAL A 83 12.41 -14.68 7.59
CA VAL A 83 13.75 -14.50 7.00
C VAL A 83 13.71 -14.78 5.50
N ALA A 84 13.04 -15.87 5.08
CA ALA A 84 12.92 -16.24 3.69
C ALA A 84 12.14 -15.21 2.86
N VAL A 85 10.99 -14.74 3.36
CA VAL A 85 10.19 -13.68 2.71
C VAL A 85 10.96 -12.34 2.65
N SER A 86 11.69 -11.99 3.72
CA SER A 86 12.52 -10.78 3.73
C SER A 86 13.58 -10.79 2.62
N LYS A 87 14.20 -11.94 2.36
CA LYS A 87 15.14 -12.11 1.24
C LYS A 87 14.46 -11.91 -0.12
N MET A 88 13.23 -12.43 -0.29
CA MET A 88 12.45 -12.23 -1.52
C MET A 88 12.15 -10.75 -1.78
N PHE A 89 11.71 -9.99 -0.76
CA PHE A 89 11.48 -8.56 -0.89
C PHE A 89 12.76 -7.78 -1.20
N GLN A 90 13.89 -8.15 -0.58
CA GLN A 90 15.21 -7.57 -0.87
C GLN A 90 15.67 -7.87 -2.30
N ALA A 91 15.50 -9.11 -2.76
CA ALA A 91 15.81 -9.56 -4.12
C ALA A 91 14.79 -9.05 -5.17
N ARG A 92 13.68 -8.43 -4.75
CA ARG A 92 12.58 -7.95 -5.62
C ARG A 92 11.94 -9.06 -6.46
N THR A 93 11.86 -10.27 -5.94
CA THR A 93 11.24 -11.41 -6.62
C THR A 93 9.73 -11.53 -6.35
N VAL A 94 9.19 -10.65 -5.49
CA VAL A 94 7.75 -10.56 -5.23
C VAL A 94 7.13 -9.55 -6.20
N LYS A 95 6.30 -10.04 -7.12
CA LYS A 95 5.55 -9.21 -8.06
C LYS A 95 4.30 -8.66 -7.36
N LYS A 96 4.08 -7.35 -7.46
CA LYS A 96 2.98 -6.64 -6.79
C LYS A 96 2.34 -5.67 -7.77
N HIS A 97 1.01 -5.77 -7.93
CA HIS A 97 0.28 -4.75 -8.66
C HIS A 97 -0.73 -4.08 -7.75
N TYR A 98 -0.83 -2.78 -7.92
CA TYR A 98 -1.84 -1.94 -7.28
C TYR A 98 -2.76 -1.38 -8.35
N ILE A 99 -4.02 -1.25 -8.01
CA ILE A 99 -4.97 -0.49 -8.82
C ILE A 99 -5.25 0.82 -8.10
N ALA A 100 -5.25 1.92 -8.86
CA ALA A 100 -5.62 3.23 -8.35
C ALA A 100 -6.59 3.93 -9.29
N LEU A 101 -7.43 4.81 -8.73
CA LEU A 101 -8.06 5.88 -9.48
C LEU A 101 -7.25 7.14 -9.28
N VAL A 102 -6.89 7.82 -10.36
CA VAL A 102 -6.11 9.06 -10.35
C VAL A 102 -6.83 10.15 -11.10
N GLN A 103 -6.57 11.40 -10.76
CA GLN A 103 -7.15 12.56 -11.45
C GLN A 103 -6.57 12.71 -12.86
N GLY A 104 -7.43 13.06 -13.81
CA GLY A 104 -7.07 13.37 -15.18
C GLY A 104 -6.78 12.16 -16.05
N GLN A 105 -6.58 12.42 -17.34
CA GLN A 105 -6.31 11.39 -18.34
C GLN A 105 -4.84 10.99 -18.37
N VAL A 106 -4.52 9.77 -17.93
CA VAL A 106 -3.21 9.14 -18.16
C VAL A 106 -3.20 8.53 -19.55
N LYS A 107 -2.47 9.16 -20.49
CA LYS A 107 -2.57 8.84 -21.93
C LYS A 107 -1.75 7.61 -22.36
N GLN A 108 -0.65 7.32 -21.65
CA GLN A 108 0.27 6.24 -22.01
C GLN A 108 0.92 5.65 -20.78
N GLU A 109 1.42 4.44 -20.88
CA GLU A 109 2.22 3.81 -19.86
C GLU A 109 3.58 4.50 -19.68
N GLY A 110 4.20 4.31 -18.52
CA GLY A 110 5.48 4.95 -18.25
C GLY A 110 6.08 4.53 -16.91
N SER A 111 7.08 5.28 -16.49
CA SER A 111 7.70 5.11 -15.18
C SER A 111 7.96 6.45 -14.50
N VAL A 112 7.87 6.45 -13.19
CA VAL A 112 8.29 7.56 -12.33
C VAL A 112 9.49 7.08 -11.54
N GLU A 113 10.62 7.81 -11.68
CA GLU A 113 11.87 7.47 -11.01
C GLU A 113 12.42 8.74 -10.34
N VAL A 114 11.89 9.05 -9.16
CA VAL A 114 12.30 10.21 -8.35
C VAL A 114 12.53 9.79 -6.90
N PRO A 115 13.62 10.30 -6.26
CA PRO A 115 13.98 9.89 -4.91
C PRO A 115 13.07 10.53 -3.86
N LEU A 116 12.78 9.78 -2.80
CA LEU A 116 11.86 10.16 -1.73
C LEU A 116 12.53 10.24 -0.36
N ILE A 117 12.10 11.23 0.43
CA ILE A 117 12.50 11.42 1.82
C ILE A 117 11.29 11.81 2.67
N THR A 118 11.38 11.57 3.98
CA THR A 118 10.35 12.04 4.92
C THR A 118 10.37 13.56 5.03
N ASP A 119 9.22 14.18 4.86
CA ASP A 119 8.98 15.58 5.20
C ASP A 119 8.84 15.69 6.74
N TRP A 120 9.94 16.00 7.40
CA TRP A 120 10.00 15.98 8.87
C TRP A 120 9.08 17.01 9.53
N GLU A 121 8.84 18.13 8.88
CA GLU A 121 7.97 19.20 9.38
C GLU A 121 6.49 18.82 9.23
N ASN A 122 6.14 18.10 8.16
CA ASN A 122 4.77 17.72 7.82
C ASN A 122 4.53 16.19 7.92
N ARG A 123 5.18 15.49 8.84
CA ARG A 123 4.96 14.06 9.03
C ARG A 123 3.47 13.72 9.17
N PRO A 124 3.00 12.60 8.57
CA PRO A 124 3.76 11.49 7.98
C PRO A 124 4.12 11.64 6.49
N ARG A 125 4.04 12.84 5.89
CA ARG A 125 4.29 13.06 4.47
C ARG A 125 5.69 12.66 4.04
N GLN A 126 5.79 12.26 2.76
CA GLN A 126 7.05 12.08 2.04
C GLN A 126 7.11 13.13 0.93
N ILE A 127 8.32 13.54 0.54
CA ILE A 127 8.56 14.50 -0.54
C ILE A 127 9.64 13.98 -1.49
N VAL A 128 9.63 14.49 -2.71
CA VAL A 128 10.73 14.30 -3.67
C VAL A 128 11.90 15.19 -3.24
N HIS A 129 13.10 14.60 -3.14
CA HIS A 129 14.30 15.34 -2.78
C HIS A 129 15.51 14.70 -3.46
N PHE A 130 16.06 15.37 -4.47
CA PHE A 130 17.06 14.79 -5.36
C PHE A 130 18.42 14.55 -4.71
N GLU A 131 18.80 15.28 -3.68
CA GLU A 131 20.09 15.14 -3.02
C GLU A 131 20.07 14.10 -1.89
N LEU A 132 19.04 14.12 -1.01
CA LEU A 132 18.97 13.31 0.20
C LEU A 132 17.94 12.17 0.14
N GLY A 133 17.11 12.19 -0.90
CA GLY A 133 16.06 11.20 -1.08
C GLY A 133 16.61 9.81 -1.42
N LYS A 134 15.90 8.79 -0.97
CA LYS A 134 16.20 7.40 -1.33
C LYS A 134 15.58 7.06 -2.67
N HIS A 135 16.35 6.46 -3.58
CA HIS A 135 15.89 6.00 -4.87
C HIS A 135 14.55 5.27 -4.78
N ALA A 136 13.61 5.66 -5.63
CA ALA A 136 12.30 5.06 -5.76
C ALA A 136 11.88 5.01 -7.22
N LYS A 137 11.25 3.89 -7.64
CA LYS A 137 10.79 3.67 -9.01
C LYS A 137 9.45 2.97 -9.01
N THR A 138 8.52 3.50 -9.80
CA THR A 138 7.17 2.95 -10.04
C THR A 138 6.93 2.89 -11.54
N LEU A 139 6.46 1.74 -12.03
CA LEU A 139 5.90 1.62 -13.38
C LEU A 139 4.39 1.86 -13.27
N PHE A 140 3.80 2.48 -14.31
CA PHE A 140 2.36 2.70 -14.37
C PHE A 140 1.82 2.43 -15.77
N GLN A 141 0.59 1.92 -15.82
CA GLN A 141 -0.13 1.63 -17.06
C GLN A 141 -1.58 2.09 -16.93
N PRO A 142 -2.08 2.96 -17.84
CA PRO A 142 -3.50 3.29 -17.87
C PRO A 142 -4.33 2.09 -18.30
N LEU A 143 -5.46 1.87 -17.62
CA LEU A 143 -6.40 0.81 -17.94
C LEU A 143 -7.66 1.36 -18.61
N VAL A 144 -8.29 2.36 -17.98
CA VAL A 144 -9.52 3.01 -18.44
C VAL A 144 -9.49 4.48 -18.05
N TYR A 145 -9.99 5.35 -18.90
CA TYR A 145 -10.27 6.74 -18.59
C TYR A 145 -11.79 7.00 -18.68
N ASP A 146 -12.33 7.62 -17.67
CA ASP A 146 -13.70 8.09 -17.60
C ASP A 146 -13.72 9.63 -17.76
N GLU A 147 -14.19 10.08 -18.93
CA GLU A 147 -14.29 11.52 -19.24
C GLU A 147 -15.31 12.24 -18.35
N THR A 148 -16.35 11.54 -17.87
CA THR A 148 -17.42 12.16 -17.07
C THR A 148 -16.96 12.56 -15.69
N THR A 149 -16.03 11.79 -15.12
CA THR A 149 -15.46 12.05 -13.80
C THR A 149 -14.03 12.61 -13.85
N ASP A 150 -13.44 12.72 -15.06
CA ASP A 150 -12.03 13.09 -15.28
C ASP A 150 -11.07 12.24 -14.43
N GLN A 151 -11.24 10.91 -14.51
CA GLN A 151 -10.46 9.95 -13.74
C GLN A 151 -9.90 8.83 -14.62
N SER A 152 -8.64 8.46 -14.37
CA SER A 152 -8.05 7.26 -14.96
C SER A 152 -7.94 6.15 -13.90
N ARG A 153 -8.36 4.94 -14.26
CA ARG A 153 -7.97 3.72 -13.56
C ARG A 153 -6.61 3.30 -14.08
N VAL A 154 -5.65 3.14 -13.17
CA VAL A 154 -4.27 2.80 -13.53
C VAL A 154 -3.78 1.58 -12.75
N LEU A 155 -2.97 0.75 -13.41
CA LEU A 155 -2.16 -0.27 -12.77
C LEU A 155 -0.82 0.36 -12.39
N LEU A 156 -0.40 0.15 -11.14
CA LEU A 156 0.87 0.62 -10.60
C LEU A 156 1.71 -0.57 -10.14
N GLU A 157 2.95 -0.63 -10.61
CA GLU A 157 3.92 -1.64 -10.19
C GLU A 157 5.10 -0.97 -9.46
N PRO A 158 5.19 -1.07 -8.11
CA PRO A 158 6.31 -0.53 -7.36
C PRO A 158 7.54 -1.42 -7.48
N VAL A 159 8.56 -0.98 -8.23
CA VAL A 159 9.87 -1.64 -8.31
C VAL A 159 10.63 -1.52 -6.99
N THR A 160 10.45 -0.42 -6.28
CA THR A 160 10.93 -0.17 -4.91
C THR A 160 9.75 -0.06 -3.95
N GLY A 161 9.99 -0.08 -2.63
CA GLY A 161 8.93 -0.03 -1.61
C GLY A 161 9.17 1.09 -0.58
N ARG A 162 9.23 2.37 -1.01
CA ARG A 162 9.33 3.49 -0.07
C ARG A 162 7.97 3.86 0.50
N SER A 163 7.95 4.43 1.70
CA SER A 163 6.71 4.94 2.30
C SER A 163 6.02 5.92 1.36
N HIS A 164 4.70 5.80 1.21
CA HIS A 164 3.86 6.64 0.37
C HIS A 164 4.29 6.72 -1.12
N GLN A 165 5.16 5.82 -1.59
CA GLN A 165 5.80 5.93 -2.90
C GLN A 165 4.80 6.15 -4.04
N LEU A 166 3.80 5.28 -4.18
CA LEU A 166 2.82 5.36 -5.28
C LEU A 166 2.05 6.68 -5.24
N ARG A 167 1.72 7.15 -4.05
CA ARG A 167 0.96 8.38 -3.81
C ARG A 167 1.76 9.61 -4.24
N VAL A 168 3.02 9.71 -3.80
CA VAL A 168 3.91 10.83 -4.15
C VAL A 168 4.28 10.79 -5.63
N HIS A 169 4.56 9.60 -6.19
CA HIS A 169 4.91 9.47 -7.61
C HIS A 169 3.76 9.88 -8.51
N MET A 170 2.53 9.45 -8.25
CA MET A 170 1.38 9.83 -9.06
C MET A 170 1.05 11.32 -8.93
N MET A 171 1.14 11.88 -7.72
CA MET A 171 1.04 13.33 -7.54
C MET A 171 2.14 14.09 -8.31
N HIS A 172 3.39 13.61 -8.27
CA HIS A 172 4.54 14.26 -8.92
C HIS A 172 4.36 14.40 -10.44
N ILE A 173 3.71 13.43 -11.08
CA ILE A 173 3.43 13.47 -12.53
C ILE A 173 2.09 14.12 -12.87
N GLY A 174 1.43 14.77 -11.90
CA GLY A 174 0.18 15.51 -12.13
C GLY A 174 -1.10 14.68 -12.09
N HIS A 175 -1.03 13.40 -11.66
CA HIS A 175 -2.16 12.48 -11.55
C HIS A 175 -2.36 12.01 -10.10
N PRO A 176 -2.71 12.89 -9.13
CA PRO A 176 -2.86 12.51 -7.74
C PRO A 176 -3.95 11.44 -7.55
N ILE A 177 -3.73 10.53 -6.59
CA ILE A 177 -4.68 9.45 -6.30
C ILE A 177 -5.94 10.04 -5.66
N MET A 178 -7.08 9.59 -6.15
CA MET A 178 -8.38 10.04 -5.69
C MET A 178 -8.60 9.69 -4.22
N GLY A 179 -9.15 10.64 -3.45
CA GLY A 179 -9.40 10.47 -2.02
C GLY A 179 -8.15 10.48 -1.13
N ASP A 180 -6.97 10.78 -1.67
CA ASP A 180 -5.74 10.92 -0.88
C ASP A 180 -5.74 12.24 -0.09
N LYS A 181 -5.97 12.15 1.22
CA LYS A 181 -6.05 13.31 2.12
C LYS A 181 -4.71 14.04 2.33
N LEU A 182 -3.57 13.39 1.99
CA LEU A 182 -2.24 13.99 2.21
C LEU A 182 -1.68 14.63 0.95
N TYR A 183 -1.96 14.07 -0.23
CA TYR A 183 -1.27 14.47 -1.46
C TYR A 183 -2.19 15.02 -2.54
N HIS A 184 -3.50 14.70 -2.50
CA HIS A 184 -4.43 15.27 -3.46
C HIS A 184 -4.67 16.76 -3.13
N PRO A 185 -4.51 17.71 -4.10
CA PRO A 185 -4.69 19.13 -3.83
C PRO A 185 -6.13 19.49 -3.42
N GLU A 186 -7.11 18.73 -3.95
CA GLU A 186 -8.54 18.89 -3.66
C GLU A 186 -9.17 17.57 -3.20
N PRO A 187 -8.78 17.03 -2.02
CA PRO A 187 -9.16 15.66 -1.62
C PRO A 187 -10.66 15.48 -1.40
N LYS A 188 -11.42 16.57 -1.20
CA LYS A 188 -12.88 16.54 -0.97
C LYS A 188 -13.71 16.69 -2.26
N ARG A 189 -13.10 17.05 -3.37
CA ARG A 189 -13.82 17.37 -4.62
C ARG A 189 -14.64 16.20 -5.17
N PHE A 190 -14.17 14.98 -4.98
CA PHE A 190 -14.73 13.80 -5.64
C PHE A 190 -15.54 12.89 -4.71
N HIS A 191 -15.86 13.32 -3.49
CA HIS A 191 -16.72 12.63 -2.50
C HIS A 191 -16.38 11.14 -2.25
N LEU A 192 -15.13 10.75 -2.45
CA LEU A 192 -14.70 9.39 -2.11
C LEU A 192 -14.50 9.28 -0.60
N ASN A 193 -15.17 8.29 0.00
CA ASN A 193 -15.06 8.03 1.44
C ASN A 193 -13.71 7.41 1.83
N ARG A 194 -12.87 7.04 0.84
CA ARG A 194 -11.58 6.39 1.02
C ARG A 194 -10.58 6.81 -0.07
N MET A 195 -9.31 6.57 0.17
CA MET A 195 -8.30 6.65 -0.87
C MET A 195 -8.46 5.47 -1.86
N ALA A 196 -8.51 5.77 -3.16
CA ALA A 196 -8.63 4.79 -4.22
C ALA A 196 -7.27 4.21 -4.62
N LEU A 197 -6.64 3.49 -3.69
CA LEU A 197 -5.42 2.71 -3.89
C LEU A 197 -5.57 1.34 -3.23
N HIS A 198 -5.38 0.29 -4.01
CA HIS A 198 -5.60 -1.08 -3.59
C HIS A 198 -4.47 -2.01 -4.07
N ALA A 199 -3.87 -2.78 -3.17
CA ALA A 199 -2.90 -3.83 -3.47
C ALA A 199 -3.66 -5.07 -4.00
N ALA A 200 -3.84 -5.15 -5.33
CA ALA A 200 -4.77 -6.08 -5.96
C ALA A 200 -4.14 -7.43 -6.33
N TYR A 201 -2.82 -7.49 -6.49
CA TYR A 201 -2.14 -8.69 -6.99
C TYR A 201 -0.82 -8.90 -6.28
N LEU A 202 -0.55 -10.15 -5.93
CA LEU A 202 0.69 -10.61 -5.32
C LEU A 202 1.08 -11.96 -5.93
N ALA A 203 2.29 -12.05 -6.53
CA ALA A 203 2.80 -13.30 -7.07
C ALA A 203 4.27 -13.49 -6.69
N PHE A 204 4.60 -14.71 -6.29
CA PHE A 204 5.95 -15.09 -5.86
C PHE A 204 6.13 -16.60 -5.91
N GLN A 205 7.37 -17.05 -5.98
CA GLN A 205 7.71 -18.45 -5.70
C GLN A 205 7.75 -18.64 -4.17
N HIS A 206 7.01 -19.61 -3.66
CA HIS A 206 6.96 -19.87 -2.21
C HIS A 206 8.37 -20.18 -1.67
N PRO A 207 8.87 -19.37 -0.68
CA PRO A 207 10.29 -19.36 -0.34
C PRO A 207 10.82 -20.66 0.30
N LEU A 208 9.93 -21.49 0.85
CA LEU A 208 10.29 -22.76 1.51
C LEU A 208 9.81 -23.97 0.71
N LYS A 209 8.76 -23.86 -0.11
CA LYS A 209 8.17 -24.96 -0.89
C LYS A 209 8.57 -24.95 -2.36
N GLY A 210 9.02 -23.79 -2.88
CA GLY A 210 9.41 -23.62 -4.28
C GLY A 210 8.25 -23.60 -5.28
N THR A 211 7.00 -23.66 -4.84
CA THR A 211 5.79 -23.60 -5.69
C THR A 211 5.43 -22.16 -6.04
N ASP A 212 4.88 -21.93 -7.21
CA ASP A 212 4.37 -20.63 -7.58
C ASP A 212 3.05 -20.32 -6.85
N VAL A 213 2.96 -19.13 -6.28
CA VAL A 213 1.79 -18.63 -5.56
C VAL A 213 1.33 -17.34 -6.23
N VAL A 214 0.04 -17.28 -6.58
CA VAL A 214 -0.62 -16.10 -7.11
C VAL A 214 -1.87 -15.82 -6.30
N ILE A 215 -2.02 -14.61 -5.80
CA ILE A 215 -3.15 -14.18 -4.99
C ILE A 215 -3.68 -12.86 -5.55
N GLU A 216 -4.98 -12.78 -5.68
CA GLU A 216 -5.69 -11.59 -6.14
C GLU A 216 -6.71 -11.14 -5.11
N SER A 217 -6.93 -9.84 -5.01
CA SER A 217 -7.97 -9.22 -4.20
C SER A 217 -8.85 -8.34 -5.08
N GLN A 218 -10.16 -8.41 -4.85
CA GLN A 218 -11.14 -7.62 -5.59
C GLN A 218 -10.99 -6.13 -5.27
N VAL A 219 -10.85 -5.31 -6.31
CA VAL A 219 -10.74 -3.86 -6.17
C VAL A 219 -12.09 -3.27 -5.75
N PRO A 220 -12.17 -2.55 -4.61
CA PRO A 220 -13.43 -2.09 -4.02
C PRO A 220 -13.90 -0.70 -4.52
N PHE A 221 -13.45 -0.24 -5.69
CA PHE A 221 -13.85 1.04 -6.32
C PHE A 221 -13.75 0.99 -7.84
#